data_558164f0c6e2a96068136312fe35891e
#
_entry.id   558164f0c6e2a96068136312fe35891e
#
_cell.length_a   1.000
_cell.length_b   1.000
_cell.length_c   1.000
_cell.angle_alpha   90.00
_cell.angle_beta   90.00
_cell.angle_gamma   90.00
#
_symmetry.space_group_name_H-M   'P 1'
#
loop_
_entity.id
_entity.type
_entity.pdbx_description
1 polymer ?
#
loop_
_entity_poly.entity_id
_entity_poly.type
_entity_poly.pdbx_seq_one_letter_code
_entity_poly.pdbx_strand_id
1 'polypeptide(L)'
;MGGYLWSSQKEPENYNYPIDPALKEKAYALENEFISKYCSPLTLKELHYKDIPIDYHGDCYLHTLIRGEEDLLKPNHNNKKILIMIHGYQASAFIYFRLIPLISDEFIVICPDLIGMGFSSRPKIQFTSTDQTIDVFVECIEKLRQKLNIEKFYICGHSLGGYFALIYAMKYPQYVENKIVLFSPTGIGNPKKGGNSTENLSFGQRVTYVWTMGLLFYIQPTTQSLSKKYVLGNMIKSGEDDKFQITKEENDILGQIRRMHFEYPPDLETCIYYIYQHPLPTPIKPLEDLIEEKIPDKDIIFIFGENDWMDKFGTVRLNQKDGNKYKYYIIPNCGHRWPIEKVQEGAKIINENL
;
A
#
# COMPACT_ATOMS: atom_id res chain seq x y z
N MET A 1 -16.93 32.10 1.25
CA MET A 1 -18.11 31.47 1.88
C MET A 1 -18.88 30.77 0.76
N GLY A 2 -18.80 29.46 0.67
CA GLY A 2 -19.57 28.62 -0.23
C GLY A 2 -19.79 27.30 0.45
N GLY A 3 -20.84 27.22 1.27
CA GLY A 3 -21.26 26.00 1.94
C GLY A 3 -21.75 25.01 0.90
N TYR A 4 -21.13 23.85 0.81
CA TYR A 4 -21.67 22.71 0.10
C TYR A 4 -22.86 22.18 0.88
N LEU A 5 -24.06 22.45 0.38
CA LEU A 5 -25.29 21.79 0.80
C LEU A 5 -25.21 20.31 0.42
N TRP A 6 -24.93 19.46 1.37
CA TRP A 6 -25.18 18.04 1.29
C TRP A 6 -26.71 17.86 1.16
N SER A 7 -27.17 17.52 -0.04
CA SER A 7 -28.55 17.06 -0.20
C SER A 7 -28.68 15.76 0.56
N SER A 8 -29.67 15.69 1.45
CA SER A 8 -30.08 14.48 2.18
C SER A 8 -30.70 13.46 1.21
N GLN A 9 -29.87 12.87 0.36
CA GLN A 9 -30.25 11.62 -0.30
C GLN A 9 -30.13 10.54 0.77
N LYS A 10 -31.22 9.77 0.99
CA LYS A 10 -31.18 8.56 1.82
C LYS A 10 -30.02 7.70 1.33
N GLU A 11 -29.09 7.38 2.24
CA GLU A 11 -28.03 6.41 1.95
C GLU A 11 -28.69 5.12 1.45
N PRO A 12 -28.18 4.51 0.37
CA PRO A 12 -28.74 3.26 -0.13
C PRO A 12 -28.59 2.18 0.95
N GLU A 13 -29.63 1.38 1.19
CA GLU A 13 -29.69 0.32 2.22
C GLU A 13 -28.54 -0.70 2.12
N ASN A 14 -27.79 -0.74 1.02
CA ASN A 14 -26.56 -1.54 0.84
C ASN A 14 -25.47 -0.68 0.21
N TYR A 15 -24.68 -0.02 1.04
CA TYR A 15 -23.57 0.82 0.60
C TYR A 15 -22.39 0.00 0.03
N ASN A 16 -22.19 -1.23 0.53
CA ASN A 16 -21.14 -2.12 0.08
C ASN A 16 -21.59 -3.09 -1.01
N TYR A 17 -20.69 -3.47 -1.89
CA TYR A 17 -20.91 -4.64 -2.72
C TYR A 17 -20.93 -5.91 -1.83
N PRO A 18 -21.91 -6.79 -2.02
CA PRO A 18 -21.96 -8.03 -1.26
C PRO A 18 -20.76 -8.89 -1.62
N ILE A 19 -20.11 -9.44 -0.60
CA ILE A 19 -19.04 -10.42 -0.73
C ILE A 19 -19.67 -11.79 -0.53
N ASP A 20 -19.42 -12.71 -1.45
CA ASP A 20 -19.86 -14.11 -1.31
C ASP A 20 -19.22 -14.72 -0.04
N PRO A 21 -20.01 -15.17 0.95
CA PRO A 21 -19.50 -15.77 2.17
C PRO A 21 -18.59 -16.98 1.92
N ALA A 22 -18.91 -17.81 0.91
CA ALA A 22 -18.10 -18.97 0.56
C ALA A 22 -16.74 -18.57 -0.01
N LEU A 23 -16.69 -17.51 -0.80
CA LEU A 23 -15.44 -16.94 -1.31
C LEU A 23 -14.58 -16.40 -0.16
N LYS A 24 -15.20 -15.74 0.80
CA LYS A 24 -14.53 -15.21 1.99
C LYS A 24 -13.95 -16.33 2.87
N GLU A 25 -14.74 -17.37 3.15
CA GLU A 25 -14.27 -18.53 3.93
C GLU A 25 -13.07 -19.20 3.26
N LYS A 26 -13.15 -19.42 1.93
CA LYS A 26 -12.04 -19.98 1.16
C LYS A 26 -10.80 -19.08 1.21
N ALA A 27 -10.96 -17.75 1.17
CA ALA A 27 -9.86 -16.81 1.28
C ALA A 27 -9.13 -16.97 2.61
N TYR A 28 -9.85 -16.94 3.72
CA TYR A 28 -9.28 -17.14 5.06
C TYR A 28 -8.58 -18.49 5.20
N ALA A 29 -9.14 -19.56 4.61
CA ALA A 29 -8.50 -20.88 4.66
C ALA A 29 -7.14 -20.86 3.94
N LEU A 30 -7.06 -20.24 2.75
CA LEU A 30 -5.81 -20.12 2.00
C LEU A 30 -4.78 -19.22 2.69
N GLU A 31 -5.20 -18.11 3.28
CA GLU A 31 -4.33 -17.21 4.04
C GLU A 31 -3.76 -17.89 5.29
N ASN A 32 -4.59 -18.61 6.03
CA ASN A 32 -4.16 -19.38 7.19
C ASN A 32 -3.21 -20.52 6.81
N GLU A 33 -3.49 -21.25 5.72
CA GLU A 33 -2.58 -22.25 5.17
C GLU A 33 -1.24 -21.65 4.83
N PHE A 34 -1.24 -20.50 4.15
CA PHE A 34 -0.03 -19.81 3.75
C PHE A 34 0.79 -19.36 4.96
N ILE A 35 0.16 -18.67 5.93
CA ILE A 35 0.84 -18.20 7.14
C ILE A 35 1.48 -19.38 7.88
N SER A 36 0.75 -20.48 8.04
CA SER A 36 1.25 -21.67 8.74
C SER A 36 2.44 -22.31 8.06
N LYS A 37 2.50 -22.27 6.72
CA LYS A 37 3.59 -22.90 5.95
C LYS A 37 4.81 -22.01 5.74
N TYR A 38 4.60 -20.70 5.54
CA TYR A 38 5.63 -19.82 4.97
C TYR A 38 6.00 -18.61 5.84
N CYS A 39 5.30 -18.36 6.94
CA CYS A 39 5.62 -17.26 7.85
C CYS A 39 6.38 -17.69 9.10
N SER A 40 7.03 -18.86 9.08
CA SER A 40 7.88 -19.31 10.19
C SER A 40 8.94 -18.25 10.57
N PRO A 41 9.24 -18.07 11.88
CA PRO A 41 8.76 -18.89 13.00
C PRO A 41 7.39 -18.53 13.59
N LEU A 42 6.66 -17.55 13.04
CA LEU A 42 5.38 -17.12 13.58
C LEU A 42 4.29 -18.18 13.35
N THR A 43 3.43 -18.32 14.35
CA THR A 43 2.23 -19.17 14.32
C THR A 43 0.99 -18.35 13.99
N LEU A 44 -0.15 -19.02 13.66
CA LEU A 44 -1.43 -18.33 13.47
C LEU A 44 -1.93 -17.59 14.70
N LYS A 45 -1.43 -17.91 15.89
CA LYS A 45 -1.72 -17.16 17.11
C LYS A 45 -1.02 -15.81 17.13
N GLU A 46 0.18 -15.75 16.57
CA GLU A 46 1.02 -14.56 16.57
C GLU A 46 0.82 -13.68 15.33
N LEU A 47 0.48 -14.30 14.19
CA LEU A 47 0.22 -13.62 12.93
C LEU A 47 -1.05 -14.18 12.29
N HIS A 48 -2.07 -13.36 12.14
CA HIS A 48 -3.36 -13.76 11.57
C HIS A 48 -4.09 -12.58 10.94
N TYR A 49 -5.08 -12.90 10.14
CA TYR A 49 -6.01 -11.92 9.59
C TYR A 49 -7.22 -11.69 10.49
N LYS A 50 -7.68 -10.45 10.50
CA LYS A 50 -8.91 -10.04 11.18
C LYS A 50 -9.61 -8.94 10.41
N ASP A 51 -10.94 -9.05 10.27
CA ASP A 51 -11.76 -7.96 9.77
C ASP A 51 -11.99 -6.94 10.88
N ILE A 52 -11.40 -5.77 10.74
CA ILE A 52 -11.56 -4.66 11.69
C ILE A 52 -12.67 -3.75 11.17
N PRO A 53 -13.84 -3.72 11.84
CA PRO A 53 -14.91 -2.83 11.43
C PRO A 53 -14.47 -1.37 11.65
N ILE A 54 -14.73 -0.54 10.65
CA ILE A 54 -14.44 0.89 10.67
C ILE A 54 -15.75 1.68 10.51
N ASP A 55 -15.85 2.80 11.20
CA ASP A 55 -16.98 3.71 11.06
C ASP A 55 -16.79 4.57 9.81
N TYR A 56 -17.11 3.96 8.64
CA TYR A 56 -17.00 4.57 7.34
C TYR A 56 -18.11 4.05 6.42
N HIS A 57 -19.05 4.94 6.06
CA HIS A 57 -20.17 4.65 5.14
C HIS A 57 -20.83 3.29 5.35
N GLY A 58 -21.43 3.06 6.53
CA GLY A 58 -22.10 1.81 6.89
C GLY A 58 -21.14 0.73 7.40
N ASP A 59 -21.45 -0.54 7.11
CA ASP A 59 -20.74 -1.72 7.66
C ASP A 59 -19.42 -2.00 6.91
N CYS A 60 -18.53 -1.02 6.82
CA CYS A 60 -17.21 -1.22 6.25
C CYS A 60 -16.24 -1.85 7.25
N TYR A 61 -15.34 -2.68 6.75
CA TYR A 61 -14.21 -3.22 7.51
C TYR A 61 -12.94 -3.19 6.68
N LEU A 62 -11.80 -3.16 7.35
CA LEU A 62 -10.50 -3.43 6.75
C LEU A 62 -10.05 -4.83 7.14
N HIS A 63 -9.78 -5.66 6.13
CA HIS A 63 -9.17 -6.96 6.29
C HIS A 63 -7.70 -6.76 6.65
N THR A 64 -7.31 -7.11 7.87
CA THR A 64 -6.05 -6.65 8.45
C THR A 64 -5.22 -7.81 8.93
N LEU A 65 -3.99 -7.92 8.43
CA LEU A 65 -2.98 -8.85 8.92
C LEU A 65 -2.32 -8.24 10.16
N ILE A 66 -2.35 -8.95 11.29
CA ILE A 66 -1.87 -8.44 12.57
C ILE A 66 -0.85 -9.41 13.17
N ARG A 67 0.33 -8.89 13.57
CA ARG A 67 1.26 -9.55 14.46
C ARG A 67 1.23 -8.89 15.82
N GLY A 68 0.98 -9.69 16.88
CA GLY A 68 0.99 -9.22 18.27
C GLY A 68 -0.35 -8.64 18.74
N GLU A 69 -1.49 -9.14 18.27
CA GLU A 69 -2.83 -8.70 18.71
C GLU A 69 -3.02 -8.82 20.23
N GLU A 70 -2.47 -9.86 20.87
CA GLU A 70 -2.57 -10.02 22.33
C GLU A 70 -1.95 -8.83 23.08
N ASP A 71 -0.87 -8.27 22.57
CA ASP A 71 -0.24 -7.08 23.16
C ASP A 71 -0.99 -5.79 22.80
N LEU A 72 -1.56 -5.72 21.59
CA LEU A 72 -2.40 -4.58 21.16
C LEU A 72 -3.60 -4.36 22.10
N LEU A 73 -4.15 -5.44 22.65
CA LEU A 73 -5.31 -5.40 23.56
C LEU A 73 -4.94 -5.08 25.02
N LYS A 74 -3.65 -5.08 25.38
CA LYS A 74 -3.17 -4.78 26.74
C LYS A 74 -3.02 -3.26 26.98
N PRO A 75 -3.07 -2.81 28.24
CA PRO A 75 -2.77 -1.42 28.57
C PRO A 75 -1.39 -1.01 28.02
N ASN A 76 -1.32 0.20 27.44
CA ASN A 76 -0.11 0.74 26.79
C ASN A 76 0.53 -0.23 25.78
N HIS A 77 -0.28 -1.10 25.18
CA HIS A 77 0.17 -2.10 24.19
C HIS A 77 1.35 -2.93 24.71
N ASN A 78 1.38 -3.20 26.00
CA ASN A 78 2.49 -3.91 26.67
C ASN A 78 3.88 -3.26 26.45
N ASN A 79 3.92 -1.93 26.33
CA ASN A 79 5.10 -1.11 25.99
C ASN A 79 5.73 -1.41 24.62
N LYS A 80 5.00 -2.08 23.74
CA LYS A 80 5.45 -2.28 22.34
C LYS A 80 5.10 -1.07 21.48
N LYS A 81 5.95 -0.80 20.52
CA LYS A 81 5.71 0.19 19.46
C LYS A 81 4.72 -0.36 18.44
N ILE A 82 3.97 0.50 17.78
CA ILE A 82 3.03 0.10 16.73
C ILE A 82 3.59 0.52 15.38
N LEU A 83 3.57 -0.41 14.42
CA LEU A 83 3.96 -0.20 13.04
C LEU A 83 2.79 -0.52 12.13
N ILE A 84 2.25 0.49 11.44
CA ILE A 84 1.23 0.30 10.40
C ILE A 84 1.90 0.30 9.02
N MET A 85 1.64 -0.74 8.20
CA MET A 85 2.25 -0.94 6.89
C MET A 85 1.18 -0.96 5.80
N ILE A 86 1.22 0.01 4.88
CA ILE A 86 0.21 0.24 3.84
C ILE A 86 0.71 -0.31 2.50
N HIS A 87 -0.03 -1.25 1.91
CA HIS A 87 0.31 -1.84 0.61
C HIS A 87 0.04 -0.92 -0.59
N GLY A 88 0.58 -1.28 -1.75
CA GLY A 88 0.45 -0.53 -2.99
C GLY A 88 -0.83 -0.83 -3.78
N TYR A 89 -0.94 -0.22 -4.95
CA TYR A 89 -2.04 -0.39 -5.89
C TYR A 89 -2.22 -1.84 -6.31
N GLN A 90 -3.46 -2.32 -6.33
CA GLN A 90 -3.82 -3.71 -6.66
C GLN A 90 -3.04 -4.76 -5.86
N ALA A 91 -2.57 -4.42 -4.68
CA ALA A 91 -1.93 -5.34 -3.75
C ALA A 91 -2.86 -5.65 -2.56
N SER A 92 -2.30 -6.25 -1.53
CA SER A 92 -2.92 -6.50 -0.22
C SER A 92 -1.82 -6.55 0.84
N ALA A 93 -2.17 -6.66 2.11
CA ALA A 93 -1.23 -6.86 3.22
C ALA A 93 -0.29 -8.04 2.99
N PHE A 94 -0.71 -8.96 2.15
CA PHE A 94 0.03 -10.15 1.78
C PHE A 94 1.43 -9.87 1.16
N ILE A 95 1.67 -8.67 0.62
CA ILE A 95 3.02 -8.30 0.12
C ILE A 95 4.08 -8.32 1.24
N TYR A 96 3.66 -8.25 2.50
CA TYR A 96 4.55 -8.15 3.66
C TYR A 96 4.76 -9.47 4.42
N PHE A 97 4.17 -10.58 3.97
CA PHE A 97 4.18 -11.85 4.69
C PHE A 97 5.59 -12.36 5.05
N ARG A 98 6.58 -12.18 4.16
CA ARG A 98 7.98 -12.55 4.42
C ARG A 98 8.71 -11.51 5.26
N LEU A 99 8.27 -10.25 5.19
CA LEU A 99 8.91 -9.15 5.90
C LEU A 99 8.52 -9.11 7.37
N ILE A 100 7.24 -9.37 7.68
CA ILE A 100 6.70 -9.30 9.04
C ILE A 100 7.46 -10.17 10.04
N PRO A 101 7.82 -11.44 9.74
CA PRO A 101 8.60 -12.27 10.66
C PRO A 101 10.00 -11.73 10.99
N LEU A 102 10.52 -10.83 10.18
CA LEU A 102 11.86 -10.25 10.31
C LEU A 102 11.87 -8.87 10.98
N ILE A 103 10.71 -8.28 11.20
CA ILE A 103 10.59 -7.02 11.96
C ILE A 103 10.83 -7.31 13.45
N SER A 104 11.53 -6.42 14.14
CA SER A 104 11.83 -6.52 15.57
C SER A 104 10.59 -6.83 16.41
N ASP A 105 10.73 -7.68 17.42
CA ASP A 105 9.66 -8.07 18.34
C ASP A 105 9.18 -6.93 19.25
N GLU A 106 9.87 -5.80 19.25
CA GLU A 106 9.40 -4.59 19.92
C GLU A 106 8.19 -3.95 19.23
N PHE A 107 7.86 -4.38 17.99
CA PHE A 107 6.73 -3.85 17.23
C PHE A 107 5.52 -4.79 17.23
N ILE A 108 4.35 -4.23 17.46
CA ILE A 108 3.08 -4.77 16.98
C ILE A 108 2.95 -4.30 15.52
N VAL A 109 2.76 -5.25 14.60
CA VAL A 109 2.69 -4.94 13.16
C VAL A 109 1.25 -5.08 12.68
N ILE A 110 0.74 -4.05 12.01
CA ILE A 110 -0.65 -3.96 11.53
C ILE A 110 -0.61 -3.63 10.03
N CYS A 111 -1.07 -4.53 9.20
CA CYS A 111 -1.10 -4.38 7.76
C CYS A 111 -2.54 -4.48 7.24
N PRO A 112 -3.27 -3.37 7.11
CA PRO A 112 -4.60 -3.41 6.53
C PRO A 112 -4.55 -3.57 5.02
N ASP A 113 -5.47 -4.33 4.47
CA ASP A 113 -5.86 -4.17 3.08
C ASP A 113 -6.57 -2.83 2.93
N LEU A 114 -6.15 -2.01 1.98
CA LEU A 114 -6.80 -0.74 1.70
C LEU A 114 -8.27 -0.95 1.33
N ILE A 115 -9.12 -0.03 1.76
CA ILE A 115 -10.54 -0.05 1.39
C ILE A 115 -10.70 -0.22 -0.13
N GLY A 116 -11.56 -1.11 -0.57
CA GLY A 116 -11.74 -1.43 -1.99
C GLY A 116 -10.64 -2.30 -2.61
N MET A 117 -9.65 -2.78 -1.86
CA MET A 117 -8.57 -3.67 -2.30
C MET A 117 -8.45 -4.88 -1.39
N GLY A 118 -7.69 -5.90 -1.80
CA GLY A 118 -7.55 -7.15 -1.05
C GLY A 118 -8.89 -7.77 -0.71
N PHE A 119 -9.10 -8.11 0.56
CA PHE A 119 -10.38 -8.61 1.07
C PHE A 119 -11.12 -7.58 1.94
N SER A 120 -10.71 -6.31 1.97
CA SER A 120 -11.43 -5.23 2.62
C SER A 120 -12.76 -4.93 1.93
N SER A 121 -13.68 -4.28 2.65
CA SER A 121 -14.99 -3.85 2.14
C SER A 121 -14.87 -3.07 0.82
N ARG A 122 -15.89 -3.20 -0.01
CA ARG A 122 -16.02 -2.57 -1.34
C ARG A 122 -17.17 -1.56 -1.33
N PRO A 123 -17.02 -0.38 -0.71
CA PRO A 123 -18.08 0.62 -0.72
C PRO A 123 -18.28 1.19 -2.13
N LYS A 124 -19.53 1.46 -2.46
CA LYS A 124 -19.92 2.04 -3.75
C LYS A 124 -19.64 3.54 -3.76
N ILE A 125 -18.38 3.90 -3.97
CA ILE A 125 -17.91 5.29 -4.02
C ILE A 125 -17.64 5.68 -5.47
N GLN A 126 -18.24 6.75 -5.92
CA GLN A 126 -17.89 7.38 -7.17
C GLN A 126 -16.89 8.50 -6.92
N PHE A 127 -15.66 8.33 -7.40
CA PHE A 127 -14.65 9.38 -7.33
C PHE A 127 -15.02 10.55 -8.26
N THR A 128 -14.81 11.77 -7.77
CA THR A 128 -15.10 13.01 -8.49
C THR A 128 -13.91 13.97 -8.54
N SER A 129 -12.93 13.78 -7.66
CA SER A 129 -11.72 14.62 -7.61
C SER A 129 -10.55 13.88 -6.97
N THR A 130 -9.34 14.40 -7.19
CA THR A 130 -8.11 13.91 -6.55
C THR A 130 -8.20 13.99 -5.03
N ASP A 131 -8.69 15.11 -4.49
CA ASP A 131 -8.76 15.31 -3.03
C ASP A 131 -9.72 14.34 -2.37
N GLN A 132 -10.92 14.18 -2.92
CA GLN A 132 -11.88 13.19 -2.43
C GLN A 132 -11.32 11.77 -2.51
N THR A 133 -10.64 11.43 -3.60
CA THR A 133 -10.04 10.10 -3.76
C THR A 133 -8.99 9.82 -2.70
N ILE A 134 -8.12 10.78 -2.44
CA ILE A 134 -7.09 10.68 -1.39
C ILE A 134 -7.74 10.55 -0.01
N ASP A 135 -8.75 11.39 0.27
CA ASP A 135 -9.43 11.41 1.56
C ASP A 135 -10.08 10.06 1.88
N VAL A 136 -10.69 9.37 0.91
CA VAL A 136 -11.28 8.04 1.11
C VAL A 136 -10.27 7.06 1.73
N PHE A 137 -9.05 6.97 1.19
CA PHE A 137 -8.04 6.04 1.70
C PHE A 137 -7.43 6.50 3.03
N VAL A 138 -7.11 7.77 3.14
CA VAL A 138 -6.47 8.35 4.34
C VAL A 138 -7.42 8.32 5.54
N GLU A 139 -8.70 8.59 5.34
CA GLU A 139 -9.71 8.53 6.40
C GLU A 139 -9.97 7.10 6.87
N CYS A 140 -9.96 6.11 5.98
CA CYS A 140 -10.06 4.71 6.39
C CYS A 140 -8.89 4.27 7.27
N ILE A 141 -7.67 4.75 7.01
CA ILE A 141 -6.51 4.50 7.88
C ILE A 141 -6.73 5.16 9.25
N GLU A 142 -7.25 6.39 9.29
CA GLU A 142 -7.55 7.07 10.54
C GLU A 142 -8.66 6.36 11.34
N LYS A 143 -9.71 5.88 10.67
CA LYS A 143 -10.76 5.09 11.29
C LYS A 143 -10.25 3.77 11.87
N LEU A 144 -9.29 3.12 11.19
CA LEU A 144 -8.60 1.95 11.72
C LEU A 144 -7.85 2.28 13.02
N ARG A 145 -7.04 3.35 13.00
CA ARG A 145 -6.31 3.83 14.17
C ARG A 145 -7.25 4.05 15.37
N GLN A 146 -8.35 4.78 15.13
CA GLN A 146 -9.36 5.07 16.16
C GLN A 146 -9.99 3.79 16.69
N LYS A 147 -10.36 2.86 15.80
CA LYS A 147 -10.99 1.58 16.17
C LYS A 147 -10.09 0.71 17.04
N LEU A 148 -8.79 0.77 16.80
CA LEU A 148 -7.77 0.02 17.55
C LEU A 148 -7.26 0.80 18.77
N ASN A 149 -7.77 2.01 19.06
CA ASN A 149 -7.37 2.89 20.15
C ASN A 149 -5.86 3.19 20.16
N ILE A 150 -5.26 3.32 18.98
CA ILE A 150 -3.84 3.60 18.82
C ILE A 150 -3.62 5.10 18.99
N GLU A 151 -2.82 5.49 19.99
CA GLU A 151 -2.49 6.89 20.23
C GLU A 151 -1.48 7.39 19.20
N LYS A 152 -0.39 6.67 18.99
CA LYS A 152 0.69 7.04 18.10
C LYS A 152 1.35 5.80 17.46
N PHE A 153 1.83 5.91 16.23
CA PHE A 153 2.41 4.78 15.51
C PHE A 153 3.45 5.19 14.47
N TYR A 154 4.34 4.27 14.15
CA TYR A 154 5.20 4.35 12.97
C TYR A 154 4.39 3.94 11.73
N ILE A 155 4.57 4.66 10.64
CA ILE A 155 3.89 4.36 9.38
C ILE A 155 4.89 3.98 8.30
N CYS A 156 4.59 2.88 7.61
CA CYS A 156 5.30 2.44 6.42
C CYS A 156 4.33 2.34 5.24
N GLY A 157 4.85 2.49 4.03
CA GLY A 157 4.02 2.29 2.86
C GLY A 157 4.80 1.93 1.61
N HIS A 158 4.23 0.99 0.82
CA HIS A 158 4.80 0.55 -0.44
C HIS A 158 4.08 1.20 -1.62
N SER A 159 4.84 1.74 -2.58
CA SER A 159 4.28 2.25 -3.84
C SER A 159 3.19 3.31 -3.59
N LEU A 160 1.95 3.09 -4.05
CA LEU A 160 0.80 3.94 -3.77
C LEU A 160 0.50 4.04 -2.27
N GLY A 161 0.73 2.97 -1.50
CA GLY A 161 0.61 3.01 -0.05
C GLY A 161 1.62 3.95 0.61
N GLY A 162 2.81 4.13 0.02
CA GLY A 162 3.78 5.13 0.45
C GLY A 162 3.28 6.57 0.23
N TYR A 163 2.57 6.80 -0.87
CA TYR A 163 1.91 8.08 -1.13
C TYR A 163 0.83 8.39 -0.08
N PHE A 164 -0.04 7.41 0.22
CA PHE A 164 -1.06 7.58 1.26
C PHE A 164 -0.47 7.71 2.66
N ALA A 165 0.60 6.99 2.98
CA ALA A 165 1.29 7.09 4.26
C ALA A 165 1.83 8.50 4.52
N LEU A 166 2.44 9.13 3.51
CA LEU A 166 2.90 10.52 3.60
C LEU A 166 1.75 11.50 3.76
N ILE A 167 0.69 11.37 2.98
CA ILE A 167 -0.46 12.27 3.10
C ILE A 167 -1.15 12.08 4.46
N TYR A 168 -1.24 10.84 4.96
CA TYR A 168 -1.72 10.60 6.31
C TYR A 168 -0.87 11.34 7.35
N ALA A 169 0.46 11.24 7.26
CA ALA A 169 1.36 11.94 8.17
C ALA A 169 1.22 13.47 8.08
N MET A 170 0.97 14.02 6.89
CA MET A 170 0.71 15.45 6.68
C MET A 170 -0.64 15.91 7.25
N LYS A 171 -1.67 15.06 7.16
CA LYS A 171 -3.03 15.35 7.64
C LYS A 171 -3.18 15.15 9.14
N TYR A 172 -2.47 14.17 9.71
CA TYR A 172 -2.55 13.75 11.11
C TYR A 172 -1.16 13.61 11.77
N PRO A 173 -0.29 14.65 11.71
CA PRO A 173 1.10 14.55 12.15
C PRO A 173 1.26 14.18 13.63
N GLN A 174 0.26 14.51 14.46
CA GLN A 174 0.26 14.23 15.91
C GLN A 174 0.16 12.73 16.23
N TYR A 175 -0.38 11.90 15.33
CA TYR A 175 -0.55 10.47 15.52
C TYR A 175 0.58 9.63 14.89
N VAL A 176 1.49 10.27 14.15
CA VAL A 176 2.62 9.59 13.52
C VAL A 176 3.89 9.86 14.31
N GLU A 177 4.66 8.81 14.59
CA GLU A 177 5.99 8.93 15.18
C GLU A 177 6.92 9.78 14.31
N ASN A 178 8.07 10.18 14.85
CA ASN A 178 8.99 11.07 14.15
C ASN A 178 9.67 10.44 12.92
N LYS A 179 9.53 9.14 12.71
CA LYS A 179 10.13 8.42 11.57
C LYS A 179 9.08 7.75 10.70
N ILE A 180 9.23 7.90 9.39
CA ILE A 180 8.37 7.32 8.35
C ILE A 180 9.24 6.48 7.42
N VAL A 181 8.83 5.25 7.08
CA VAL A 181 9.58 4.39 6.15
C VAL A 181 8.77 4.14 4.89
N LEU A 182 9.38 4.40 3.74
CA LEU A 182 8.70 4.34 2.45
C LEU A 182 9.40 3.35 1.52
N PHE A 183 8.64 2.39 1.05
CA PHE A 183 9.09 1.32 0.17
C PHE A 183 8.71 1.65 -1.27
N SER A 184 9.70 2.01 -2.09
CA SER A 184 9.45 2.34 -3.49
C SER A 184 8.26 3.29 -3.69
N PRO A 185 8.16 4.39 -2.92
CA PRO A 185 6.95 5.21 -2.92
C PRO A 185 6.74 5.87 -4.27
N THR A 186 5.49 6.00 -4.68
CA THR A 186 5.11 6.82 -5.82
C THR A 186 4.88 8.26 -5.37
N GLY A 187 4.93 9.19 -6.31
CA GLY A 187 4.42 10.54 -6.09
C GLY A 187 5.31 11.50 -5.34
N ILE A 188 6.58 11.15 -5.11
CA ILE A 188 7.50 12.04 -4.40
C ILE A 188 7.98 13.14 -5.34
N GLY A 189 8.53 12.79 -6.51
CA GLY A 189 9.15 13.75 -7.42
C GLY A 189 8.18 14.76 -8.04
N ASN A 190 8.60 16.01 -8.09
CA ASN A 190 7.89 17.04 -8.84
C ASN A 190 8.41 17.07 -10.29
N PRO A 191 7.59 16.73 -11.28
CA PRO A 191 8.02 16.67 -12.69
C PRO A 191 8.46 18.03 -13.24
N LYS A 192 8.02 19.14 -12.65
CA LYS A 192 8.46 20.49 -13.03
C LYS A 192 9.92 20.77 -12.64
N LYS A 193 10.48 19.97 -11.74
CA LYS A 193 11.89 20.09 -11.29
C LYS A 193 12.84 19.16 -12.06
N GLY A 194 12.37 18.51 -13.12
CA GLY A 194 13.12 17.51 -13.89
C GLY A 194 13.15 16.13 -13.23
N GLY A 195 13.58 15.11 -13.98
CA GLY A 195 13.65 13.74 -13.49
C GLY A 195 12.30 13.02 -13.58
N ASN A 196 11.74 12.90 -14.77
CA ASN A 196 10.60 12.03 -14.99
C ASN A 196 11.09 10.59 -15.23
N SER A 197 10.36 9.62 -14.72
CA SER A 197 10.60 8.18 -15.00
C SER A 197 10.71 7.85 -16.50
N THR A 198 10.21 8.74 -17.35
CA THR A 198 10.28 8.63 -18.80
C THR A 198 11.50 9.31 -19.44
N GLU A 199 12.28 10.09 -18.70
CA GLU A 199 13.45 10.82 -19.30
C GLU A 199 14.52 9.86 -19.81
N ASN A 200 14.70 8.72 -19.17
CA ASN A 200 15.65 7.68 -19.57
C ASN A 200 15.11 6.75 -20.67
N LEU A 201 13.87 6.90 -21.10
CA LEU A 201 13.30 6.13 -22.18
C LEU A 201 13.65 6.75 -23.53
N SER A 202 14.03 5.94 -24.50
CA SER A 202 14.15 6.37 -25.89
C SER A 202 12.81 6.89 -26.41
N PHE A 203 12.83 7.69 -27.47
CA PHE A 203 11.61 8.24 -28.08
C PHE A 203 10.58 7.13 -28.40
N GLY A 204 11.02 6.01 -28.99
CA GLY A 204 10.14 4.88 -29.28
C GLY A 204 9.56 4.24 -28.02
N GLN A 205 10.35 4.08 -26.95
CA GLN A 205 9.89 3.55 -25.68
C GLN A 205 8.88 4.48 -25.01
N ARG A 206 9.10 5.81 -25.07
CA ARG A 206 8.13 6.81 -24.57
C ARG A 206 6.81 6.72 -25.32
N VAL A 207 6.86 6.67 -26.64
CA VAL A 207 5.66 6.51 -27.48
C VAL A 207 4.92 5.22 -27.12
N THR A 208 5.62 4.09 -27.06
CA THR A 208 5.02 2.80 -26.69
C THR A 208 4.42 2.85 -25.28
N TYR A 209 5.14 3.43 -24.30
CA TYR A 209 4.67 3.59 -22.93
C TYR A 209 3.40 4.45 -22.88
N VAL A 210 3.42 5.62 -23.50
CA VAL A 210 2.28 6.54 -23.54
C VAL A 210 1.07 5.89 -24.22
N TRP A 211 1.29 5.20 -25.35
CA TRP A 211 0.20 4.48 -26.04
C TRP A 211 -0.33 3.30 -25.24
N THR A 212 0.54 2.49 -24.65
CA THR A 212 0.13 1.32 -23.87
C THR A 212 -0.59 1.74 -22.60
N MET A 213 -0.03 2.68 -21.86
CA MET A 213 -0.68 3.20 -20.65
C MET A 213 -1.93 4.01 -21.00
N GLY A 214 -1.88 4.84 -22.06
CA GLY A 214 -3.03 5.59 -22.55
C GLY A 214 -4.18 4.69 -22.96
N LEU A 215 -3.90 3.63 -23.70
CA LEU A 215 -4.92 2.65 -24.10
C LEU A 215 -5.48 1.91 -22.89
N LEU A 216 -4.61 1.46 -21.96
CA LEU A 216 -5.03 0.82 -20.71
C LEU A 216 -5.94 1.73 -19.88
N PHE A 217 -5.68 3.03 -19.85
CA PHE A 217 -6.50 4.01 -19.15
C PHE A 217 -7.81 4.36 -19.88
N TYR A 218 -7.83 4.37 -21.22
CA TYR A 218 -8.99 4.79 -22.01
C TYR A 218 -10.11 3.73 -22.13
N ILE A 219 -9.74 2.44 -22.00
CA ILE A 219 -10.67 1.30 -22.16
C ILE A 219 -11.12 0.76 -20.78
N GLN A 220 -11.42 1.63 -19.85
CA GLN A 220 -11.63 1.36 -18.42
C GLN A 220 -12.47 0.14 -18.02
N PRO A 221 -13.65 -0.15 -18.56
CA PRO A 221 -14.43 -1.32 -18.09
C PRO A 221 -13.91 -2.65 -18.60
N THR A 222 -13.31 -2.68 -19.81
CA THR A 222 -12.75 -3.87 -20.44
C THR A 222 -11.30 -4.14 -20.04
N THR A 223 -10.55 -3.10 -19.66
CA THR A 223 -9.13 -3.22 -19.28
C THR A 223 -8.92 -3.67 -17.85
N GLN A 224 -9.88 -3.51 -16.95
CA GLN A 224 -9.76 -4.12 -15.62
C GLN A 224 -9.56 -5.63 -15.73
N SER A 225 -10.31 -6.31 -16.58
CA SER A 225 -10.12 -7.74 -16.83
C SER A 225 -8.77 -8.06 -17.48
N LEU A 226 -8.28 -7.20 -18.37
CA LEU A 226 -6.97 -7.38 -19.03
C LEU A 226 -5.79 -7.04 -18.10
N SER A 227 -5.89 -5.94 -17.33
CA SER A 227 -4.87 -5.58 -16.35
C SER A 227 -4.76 -6.63 -15.23
N LYS A 228 -5.89 -7.18 -14.78
CA LYS A 228 -5.93 -8.28 -13.83
C LYS A 228 -5.24 -9.54 -14.37
N LYS A 229 -5.53 -9.92 -15.62
CA LYS A 229 -4.85 -11.05 -16.28
C LYS A 229 -3.36 -10.80 -16.47
N TYR A 230 -2.97 -9.57 -16.81
CA TYR A 230 -1.56 -9.19 -16.98
C TYR A 230 -0.79 -9.23 -15.66
N VAL A 231 -1.35 -8.63 -14.61
CA VAL A 231 -0.75 -8.62 -13.26
C VAL A 231 -0.63 -10.05 -12.72
N LEU A 232 -1.69 -10.87 -12.87
CA LEU A 232 -1.68 -12.25 -12.45
C LEU A 232 -0.65 -13.08 -13.25
N GLY A 233 -0.58 -12.90 -14.58
CA GLY A 233 0.38 -13.59 -15.45
C GLY A 233 1.84 -13.23 -15.11
N ASN A 234 2.11 -11.98 -14.76
CA ASN A 234 3.44 -11.56 -14.35
C ASN A 234 3.84 -12.07 -12.95
N MET A 235 2.89 -12.22 -12.05
CA MET A 235 3.17 -12.85 -10.74
C MET A 235 3.51 -14.33 -10.90
N ILE A 236 2.77 -15.07 -11.73
CA ILE A 236 3.02 -16.49 -12.00
C ILE A 236 4.40 -16.65 -12.66
N LYS A 237 4.73 -15.83 -13.66
CA LYS A 237 6.05 -15.87 -14.32
C LYS A 237 7.21 -15.51 -13.38
N SER A 238 7.01 -14.58 -12.47
CA SER A 238 8.06 -14.20 -11.52
C SER A 238 8.29 -15.25 -10.43
N GLY A 239 7.33 -16.12 -10.15
CA GLY A 239 7.52 -17.28 -9.29
C GLY A 239 8.32 -18.41 -9.93
N GLU A 240 8.46 -18.41 -11.26
CA GLU A 240 9.32 -19.35 -12.01
C GLU A 240 10.78 -18.85 -12.12
N ASP A 241 11.07 -17.60 -11.70
CA ASP A 241 12.40 -17.02 -11.75
C ASP A 241 13.12 -17.28 -10.41
N ASP A 242 14.22 -18.03 -10.41
CA ASP A 242 15.06 -18.37 -9.22
C ASP A 242 15.48 -17.15 -8.37
N LYS A 243 15.35 -15.95 -8.92
CA LYS A 243 15.64 -14.69 -8.21
C LYS A 243 14.76 -14.46 -6.98
N PHE A 244 13.55 -15.03 -6.95
CA PHE A 244 12.58 -14.75 -5.89
C PHE A 244 12.69 -15.70 -4.70
N GLN A 245 13.39 -16.81 -4.81
CA GLN A 245 13.48 -17.86 -3.77
C GLN A 245 12.09 -18.31 -3.27
N ILE A 246 11.07 -18.19 -4.12
CA ILE A 246 9.68 -18.60 -3.84
C ILE A 246 9.50 -19.99 -4.44
N THR A 247 9.05 -20.94 -3.64
CA THR A 247 8.76 -22.29 -4.15
C THR A 247 7.54 -22.24 -5.08
N LYS A 248 7.43 -23.24 -5.97
CA LYS A 248 6.27 -23.36 -6.87
C LYS A 248 4.96 -23.43 -6.08
N GLU A 249 4.94 -24.22 -5.00
CA GLU A 249 3.74 -24.36 -4.13
C GLU A 249 3.35 -23.04 -3.49
N GLU A 250 4.32 -22.31 -2.95
CA GLU A 250 4.14 -20.97 -2.39
C GLU A 250 3.53 -20.01 -3.43
N ASN A 251 4.10 -20.00 -4.64
CA ASN A 251 3.62 -19.17 -5.74
C ASN A 251 2.19 -19.54 -6.19
N ASP A 252 1.85 -20.83 -6.19
CA ASP A 252 0.52 -21.31 -6.53
C ASP A 252 -0.54 -20.83 -5.52
N ILE A 253 -0.25 -20.88 -4.22
CA ILE A 253 -1.15 -20.35 -3.18
C ILE A 253 -1.30 -18.84 -3.29
N LEU A 254 -0.19 -18.11 -3.45
CA LEU A 254 -0.20 -16.66 -3.70
C LEU A 254 -1.05 -16.32 -4.92
N GLY A 255 -0.91 -17.08 -5.99
CA GLY A 255 -1.68 -16.91 -7.22
C GLY A 255 -3.18 -17.16 -7.00
N GLN A 256 -3.56 -18.12 -6.15
CA GLN A 256 -4.95 -18.38 -5.80
C GLN A 256 -5.55 -17.23 -4.99
N ILE A 257 -4.87 -16.77 -3.93
CA ILE A 257 -5.30 -15.64 -3.11
C ILE A 257 -5.50 -14.41 -4.01
N ARG A 258 -4.54 -14.14 -4.91
CA ARG A 258 -4.62 -13.01 -5.83
C ARG A 258 -5.79 -13.10 -6.81
N ARG A 259 -6.09 -14.31 -7.33
CA ARG A 259 -7.27 -14.51 -8.19
C ARG A 259 -8.55 -14.16 -7.44
N MET A 260 -8.66 -14.58 -6.18
CA MET A 260 -9.84 -14.29 -5.36
C MET A 260 -10.01 -12.78 -5.12
N HIS A 261 -8.94 -12.02 -4.90
CA HIS A 261 -9.04 -10.55 -4.85
C HIS A 261 -9.69 -9.96 -6.10
N PHE A 262 -9.46 -10.57 -7.27
CA PHE A 262 -10.02 -10.12 -8.54
C PHE A 262 -11.44 -10.61 -8.83
N GLU A 263 -11.94 -11.60 -8.09
CA GLU A 263 -13.33 -12.02 -8.14
C GLU A 263 -14.26 -11.04 -7.42
N TYR A 264 -13.69 -10.20 -6.51
CA TYR A 264 -14.43 -9.11 -5.89
C TYR A 264 -14.68 -7.97 -6.88
N PRO A 265 -15.77 -7.22 -6.71
CA PRO A 265 -16.05 -6.06 -7.56
C PRO A 265 -14.91 -5.03 -7.52
N PRO A 266 -14.42 -4.53 -8.67
CA PRO A 266 -13.25 -3.66 -8.72
C PRO A 266 -13.62 -2.18 -8.60
N ASP A 267 -14.10 -1.71 -7.46
CA ASP A 267 -14.68 -0.37 -7.39
C ASP A 267 -13.67 0.74 -7.12
N LEU A 268 -12.87 0.61 -6.08
CA LEU A 268 -11.97 1.70 -5.69
C LEU A 268 -10.61 1.63 -6.40
N GLU A 269 -10.35 0.61 -7.19
CA GLU A 269 -9.16 0.53 -8.06
C GLU A 269 -9.13 1.65 -9.11
N THR A 270 -10.27 2.25 -9.43
CA THR A 270 -10.37 3.43 -10.30
C THR A 270 -9.73 4.68 -9.71
N CYS A 271 -9.35 4.67 -8.42
CA CYS A 271 -8.63 5.75 -7.75
C CYS A 271 -7.39 6.23 -8.51
N ILE A 272 -6.73 5.30 -9.22
CA ILE A 272 -5.51 5.59 -9.97
C ILE A 272 -5.70 6.72 -10.99
N TYR A 273 -6.89 6.83 -11.57
CA TYR A 273 -7.22 7.84 -12.58
C TYR A 273 -7.38 9.25 -12.01
N TYR A 274 -7.66 9.34 -10.73
CA TYR A 274 -7.81 10.60 -10.01
C TYR A 274 -6.52 11.04 -9.30
N ILE A 275 -5.60 10.08 -9.06
CA ILE A 275 -4.34 10.35 -8.37
C ILE A 275 -3.25 10.73 -9.38
N TYR A 276 -3.25 10.15 -10.59
CA TYR A 276 -2.20 10.35 -11.58
C TYR A 276 -2.65 11.18 -12.78
N GLN A 277 -1.72 11.97 -13.32
CA GLN A 277 -1.90 12.68 -14.58
C GLN A 277 -1.72 11.70 -15.73
N HIS A 278 -2.78 11.50 -16.47
CA HIS A 278 -2.73 10.72 -17.70
C HIS A 278 -1.98 11.47 -18.82
N PRO A 279 -1.08 10.84 -19.61
CA PRO A 279 -0.71 9.42 -19.63
C PRO A 279 0.54 9.09 -18.81
N LEU A 280 1.03 9.99 -17.99
CA LEU A 280 2.25 9.81 -17.21
C LEU A 280 1.93 9.31 -15.80
N PRO A 281 2.73 8.41 -15.22
CA PRO A 281 2.56 7.96 -13.84
C PRO A 281 3.04 9.05 -12.84
N THR A 282 2.70 10.29 -13.14
CA THR A 282 3.03 11.44 -12.32
C THR A 282 1.80 11.80 -11.50
N PRO A 283 1.88 11.83 -10.18
CA PRO A 283 0.74 12.22 -9.36
C PRO A 283 0.35 13.66 -9.62
N ILE A 284 -0.94 13.94 -9.56
CA ILE A 284 -1.48 15.29 -9.70
C ILE A 284 -0.93 16.20 -8.59
N LYS A 285 -0.69 15.62 -7.41
CA LYS A 285 -0.08 16.30 -6.25
C LYS A 285 1.26 15.66 -5.90
N PRO A 286 2.38 16.14 -6.43
CA PRO A 286 3.71 15.69 -6.01
C PRO A 286 3.98 16.09 -4.56
N LEU A 287 4.58 15.19 -3.77
CA LEU A 287 4.74 15.39 -2.33
C LEU A 287 6.06 16.05 -1.94
N GLU A 288 7.07 16.08 -2.81
CA GLU A 288 8.41 16.61 -2.53
C GLU A 288 8.37 18.00 -1.88
N ASP A 289 7.54 18.91 -2.42
CA ASP A 289 7.44 20.28 -1.93
C ASP A 289 6.62 20.39 -0.64
N LEU A 290 5.73 19.44 -0.38
CA LEU A 290 4.84 19.43 0.78
C LEU A 290 5.47 18.80 2.02
N ILE A 291 6.45 17.91 1.85
CA ILE A 291 7.09 17.19 2.97
C ILE A 291 7.68 18.19 3.97
N GLU A 292 8.45 19.15 3.50
CA GLU A 292 9.12 20.13 4.36
C GLU A 292 8.15 21.13 4.99
N GLU A 293 7.10 21.48 4.27
CA GLU A 293 6.09 22.43 4.75
C GLU A 293 5.18 21.81 5.82
N LYS A 294 4.72 20.57 5.59
CA LYS A 294 3.65 19.96 6.37
C LYS A 294 4.14 19.08 7.52
N ILE A 295 5.33 18.47 7.37
CA ILE A 295 5.90 17.53 8.35
C ILE A 295 7.40 17.82 8.58
N PRO A 296 7.77 19.07 8.95
CA PRO A 296 9.16 19.47 9.10
C PRO A 296 9.90 18.77 10.24
N ASP A 297 9.20 18.13 11.15
CA ASP A 297 9.74 17.40 12.30
C ASP A 297 9.92 15.88 12.05
N LYS A 298 9.56 15.38 10.85
CA LYS A 298 9.64 13.95 10.54
C LYS A 298 10.90 13.61 9.76
N ASP A 299 11.55 12.52 10.15
CA ASP A 299 12.60 11.86 9.39
C ASP A 299 11.97 10.85 8.42
N ILE A 300 12.43 10.83 7.17
CA ILE A 300 11.88 9.94 6.17
C ILE A 300 12.97 9.02 5.62
N ILE A 301 12.70 7.72 5.69
CA ILE A 301 13.58 6.67 5.21
C ILE A 301 12.97 6.11 3.92
N PHE A 302 13.66 6.31 2.80
CA PHE A 302 13.28 5.81 1.49
C PHE A 302 14.08 4.55 1.15
N ILE A 303 13.41 3.50 0.74
CA ILE A 303 14.04 2.23 0.34
C ILE A 303 13.54 1.85 -1.06
N PHE A 304 14.46 1.70 -2.02
CA PHE A 304 14.14 1.29 -3.39
C PHE A 304 14.94 0.05 -3.78
N GLY A 305 14.41 -0.72 -4.70
CA GLY A 305 15.22 -1.67 -5.45
C GLY A 305 16.10 -0.97 -6.49
N GLU A 306 17.26 -1.55 -6.78
CA GLU A 306 18.18 -1.02 -7.80
C GLU A 306 17.50 -0.87 -9.16
N ASN A 307 16.76 -1.91 -9.57
CA ASN A 307 16.04 -1.98 -10.84
C ASN A 307 14.57 -1.53 -10.73
N ASP A 308 14.24 -0.74 -9.70
CA ASP A 308 12.90 -0.22 -9.50
C ASP A 308 12.57 0.83 -10.57
N TRP A 309 11.41 0.71 -11.16
CA TRP A 309 10.91 1.64 -12.19
C TRP A 309 10.32 2.92 -11.60
N MET A 310 10.17 3.00 -10.26
CA MET A 310 9.71 4.22 -9.59
C MET A 310 10.70 5.37 -9.73
N ASP A 311 10.17 6.58 -9.87
CA ASP A 311 10.96 7.81 -9.89
C ASP A 311 11.63 8.04 -8.53
N LYS A 312 12.95 8.11 -8.54
CA LYS A 312 13.80 8.35 -7.37
C LYS A 312 14.28 9.81 -7.27
N PHE A 313 14.06 10.62 -8.29
CA PHE A 313 14.69 11.97 -8.37
C PHE A 313 14.25 12.90 -7.26
N GLY A 314 12.97 12.91 -6.89
CA GLY A 314 12.49 13.70 -5.76
C GLY A 314 13.13 13.28 -4.44
N THR A 315 13.28 11.97 -4.23
CA THR A 315 13.98 11.41 -3.06
C THR A 315 15.45 11.81 -3.02
N VAL A 316 16.13 11.73 -4.18
CA VAL A 316 17.54 12.13 -4.29
C VAL A 316 17.72 13.63 -3.96
N ARG A 317 16.84 14.50 -4.46
CA ARG A 317 16.88 15.94 -4.12
C ARG A 317 16.67 16.20 -2.63
N LEU A 318 15.71 15.53 -2.01
CA LEU A 318 15.48 15.63 -0.56
C LEU A 318 16.71 15.16 0.24
N ASN A 319 17.30 14.01 -0.13
CA ASN A 319 18.51 13.50 0.52
C ASN A 319 19.71 14.44 0.35
N GLN A 320 19.91 15.02 -0.83
CA GLN A 320 20.97 16.01 -1.07
C GLN A 320 20.80 17.29 -0.23
N LYS A 321 19.55 17.64 0.09
CA LYS A 321 19.24 18.79 0.93
C LYS A 321 19.53 18.53 2.41
N ASP A 322 19.11 17.36 2.93
CA ASP A 322 19.38 16.90 4.29
C ASP A 322 19.40 15.37 4.36
N GLY A 323 20.58 14.78 4.20
CA GLY A 323 20.75 13.33 4.20
C GLY A 323 20.59 12.66 5.56
N ASN A 324 20.59 13.41 6.67
CA ASN A 324 20.29 12.87 7.99
C ASN A 324 18.80 12.68 8.17
N LYS A 325 18.02 13.63 7.68
CA LYS A 325 16.56 13.66 7.77
C LYS A 325 15.88 12.80 6.69
N TYR A 326 16.38 12.86 5.46
CA TYR A 326 15.86 12.16 4.30
C TYR A 326 16.83 11.07 3.87
N LYS A 327 16.84 9.96 4.60
CA LYS A 327 17.72 8.81 4.30
C LYS A 327 17.23 8.08 3.06
N TYR A 328 18.17 7.57 2.28
CA TYR A 328 17.90 6.91 1.02
C TYR A 328 18.76 5.65 0.86
N TYR A 329 18.09 4.52 0.64
CA TYR A 329 18.72 3.20 0.51
C TYR A 329 18.33 2.56 -0.81
N ILE A 330 19.31 1.92 -1.46
CA ILE A 330 19.11 1.08 -2.65
C ILE A 330 19.46 -0.36 -2.30
N ILE A 331 18.49 -1.26 -2.48
CA ILE A 331 18.70 -2.70 -2.34
C ILE A 331 19.14 -3.26 -3.70
N PRO A 332 20.33 -3.91 -3.78
CA PRO A 332 20.86 -4.39 -5.05
C PRO A 332 20.08 -5.60 -5.59
N ASN A 333 20.13 -5.78 -6.92
CA ASN A 333 19.59 -6.94 -7.64
C ASN A 333 18.11 -7.23 -7.38
N CYS A 334 17.29 -6.20 -7.18
CA CYS A 334 15.83 -6.33 -7.06
C CYS A 334 15.11 -5.14 -7.70
N GLY A 335 13.81 -5.31 -7.91
CA GLY A 335 12.96 -4.30 -8.52
C GLY A 335 11.96 -3.69 -7.54
N HIS A 336 10.80 -3.31 -8.08
CA HIS A 336 9.71 -2.68 -7.33
C HIS A 336 9.12 -3.55 -6.20
N ARG A 337 9.27 -4.88 -6.31
CA ARG A 337 8.73 -5.84 -5.34
C ARG A 337 9.77 -6.33 -4.35
N TRP A 338 10.79 -5.53 -4.03
CA TRP A 338 11.83 -5.88 -3.08
C TRP A 338 11.29 -6.37 -1.71
N PRO A 339 10.08 -5.95 -1.20
CA PRO A 339 9.53 -6.51 0.03
C PRO A 339 9.22 -8.01 -0.04
N ILE A 340 9.24 -8.59 -1.24
CA ILE A 340 9.15 -10.04 -1.47
C ILE A 340 10.50 -10.59 -1.92
N GLU A 341 11.24 -9.84 -2.75
CA GLU A 341 12.45 -10.30 -3.44
C GLU A 341 13.70 -10.30 -2.53
N LYS A 342 13.83 -9.29 -1.67
CA LYS A 342 15.01 -8.99 -0.85
C LYS A 342 14.65 -8.60 0.59
N VAL A 343 13.87 -9.46 1.23
CA VAL A 343 13.26 -9.17 2.54
C VAL A 343 14.29 -8.99 3.67
N GLN A 344 15.42 -9.71 3.64
CA GLN A 344 16.44 -9.65 4.70
C GLN A 344 17.09 -8.26 4.75
N GLU A 345 17.49 -7.75 3.57
CA GLU A 345 18.10 -6.44 3.44
C GLU A 345 17.10 -5.33 3.83
N GLY A 346 15.84 -5.45 3.40
CA GLY A 346 14.78 -4.50 3.75
C GLY A 346 14.48 -4.50 5.24
N ALA A 347 14.31 -5.67 5.86
CA ALA A 347 14.08 -5.80 7.30
C ALA A 347 15.22 -5.22 8.13
N LYS A 348 16.48 -5.46 7.72
CA LYS A 348 17.65 -4.88 8.38
C LYS A 348 17.58 -3.34 8.38
N ILE A 349 17.30 -2.73 7.22
CA ILE A 349 17.19 -1.26 7.12
C ILE A 349 16.05 -0.74 8.01
N ILE A 350 14.90 -1.42 8.04
CA ILE A 350 13.77 -1.02 8.87
C ILE A 350 14.13 -1.08 10.35
N ASN A 351 14.65 -2.21 10.82
CA ASN A 351 15.00 -2.41 12.24
C ASN A 351 16.11 -1.48 12.73
N GLU A 352 17.05 -1.09 11.86
CA GLU A 352 18.14 -0.16 12.21
C GLU A 352 17.68 1.31 12.26
N ASN A 353 16.54 1.63 11.62
CA ASN A 353 16.09 3.02 11.52
C ASN A 353 14.84 3.34 12.35
N LEU A 354 14.01 2.37 12.72
CA LEU A 354 12.85 2.56 13.61
C LEU A 354 13.19 2.23 15.06
#